data_fd82aa08fe8b9f7fc9c8e16fc02a312c
#
_entry.id   fd82aa08fe8b9f7fc9c8e16fc02a312c
#
_cell.length_a   1.000
_cell.length_b   1.000
_cell.length_c   1.000
_cell.angle_alpha   90.00
_cell.angle_beta   90.00
_cell.angle_gamma   90.00
#
_symmetry.space_group_name_H-M   'P 1'
#
loop_
_entity.id
_entity.type
_entity.pdbx_description
1 polymer ?
#
loop_
_entity_poly.entity_id
_entity_poly.type
_entity_poly.pdbx_seq_one_letter_code
_entity_poly.pdbx_strand_id
1 'polypeptide(L)'
;SSDLACISGSGKDYPLQPGESFLIVQEARDHRVNNASSFDNSMAEWEAWSGNAGRDNPEVPNIAYVFWDKPNTMQWLTSVFGAAFCIYKMDTPFDPNNWQTQVNKRQRFMKIAAGDVMDGVELLPNMFSFDMKRIPGFVDAGGTSVGATYCGKSVCRKVTGYREDGTPLYQDTNNSTDDFEVMDQPMIRRNGEKVPAWSPALNN
;
A
#
# COMPACT_ATOMS: atom_id res chain seq x y z
N SER A 1 -4.77 3.07 6.74
CA SER A 1 -5.19 3.67 8.01
C SER A 1 -4.39 4.92 8.29
N SER A 2 -5.06 5.96 8.74
CA SER A 2 -4.41 7.20 9.19
C SER A 2 -3.46 7.00 10.38
N ASP A 3 -3.45 5.83 10.96
CA ASP A 3 -2.60 5.46 12.11
C ASP A 3 -1.40 4.59 11.73
N LEU A 4 -1.02 4.57 10.47
CA LEU A 4 0.12 3.78 9.99
C LEU A 4 1.41 4.08 10.74
N ALA A 5 1.62 5.32 11.15
CA ALA A 5 2.78 5.74 11.91
C ALA A 5 2.60 5.67 13.42
N CYS A 6 1.39 5.42 13.90
CA CYS A 6 1.08 5.41 15.31
C CYS A 6 0.23 4.19 15.66
N ILE A 7 0.84 3.21 16.32
CA ILE A 7 0.16 1.97 16.73
C ILE A 7 -0.98 2.27 17.72
N SER A 8 -0.88 3.34 18.47
CA SER A 8 -1.86 3.81 19.44
C SER A 8 -2.75 4.95 18.93
N GLY A 9 -2.68 5.26 17.63
CA GLY A 9 -3.42 6.34 17.01
C GLY A 9 -4.92 6.16 17.10
N SER A 10 -5.62 7.27 17.11
CA SER A 10 -7.08 7.31 17.19
C SER A 10 -7.78 7.39 15.83
N GLY A 11 -7.03 7.37 14.72
CA GLY A 11 -7.53 7.63 13.37
C GLY A 11 -7.83 9.11 13.10
N LYS A 12 -7.37 10.02 13.96
CA LYS A 12 -7.63 11.45 13.85
C LYS A 12 -6.43 12.28 13.44
N ASP A 13 -5.23 11.76 13.61
CA ASP A 13 -3.99 12.54 13.43
C ASP A 13 -3.66 12.77 11.96
N TYR A 14 -4.07 11.85 11.10
CA TYR A 14 -3.81 11.89 9.65
C TYR A 14 -5.10 11.63 8.85
N PRO A 15 -6.12 12.48 8.99
CA PRO A 15 -7.39 12.27 8.33
C PRO A 15 -7.27 12.41 6.81
N LEU A 16 -7.93 11.51 6.08
CA LEU A 16 -8.11 11.60 4.62
C LEU A 16 -9.53 12.01 4.30
N GLN A 17 -9.67 13.03 3.49
CA GLN A 17 -10.94 13.40 2.91
C GLN A 17 -11.16 12.66 1.58
N PRO A 18 -12.41 12.52 1.12
CA PRO A 18 -12.67 11.95 -0.19
C PRO A 18 -11.89 12.68 -1.29
N GLY A 19 -11.17 11.92 -2.11
CA GLY A 19 -10.33 12.47 -3.18
C GLY A 19 -8.91 12.86 -2.78
N GLU A 20 -8.53 12.72 -1.51
CA GLU A 20 -7.16 12.89 -1.07
C GLU A 20 -6.38 11.57 -1.16
N SER A 21 -5.08 11.67 -1.39
CA SER A 21 -4.15 10.54 -1.39
C SER A 21 -2.84 10.88 -0.69
N PHE A 22 -2.18 9.87 -0.19
CA PHE A 22 -0.82 9.95 0.34
C PHE A 22 0.03 8.81 -0.20
N LEU A 23 1.33 9.00 -0.16
CA LEU A 23 2.31 8.05 -0.68
C LEU A 23 3.03 7.33 0.45
N ILE A 24 3.05 6.01 0.38
CA ILE A 24 3.89 5.15 1.20
C ILE A 24 4.97 4.57 0.30
N VAL A 25 6.22 4.76 0.66
CA VAL A 25 7.36 4.25 -0.11
C VAL A 25 8.25 3.36 0.74
N GLN A 26 9.04 2.54 0.09
CA GLN A 26 10.05 1.74 0.76
C GLN A 26 11.21 2.62 1.25
N GLU A 27 11.66 3.55 0.40
CA GLU A 27 12.72 4.51 0.65
C GLU A 27 12.31 5.88 0.10
N ALA A 28 12.24 6.89 0.98
CA ALA A 28 11.82 8.23 0.62
C ALA A 28 13.01 9.06 0.12
N ARG A 29 13.47 8.78 -1.09
CA ARG A 29 14.58 9.50 -1.73
C ARG A 29 14.38 9.67 -3.23
N ASP A 30 15.18 10.51 -3.85
CA ASP A 30 15.24 10.64 -5.30
C ASP A 30 16.00 9.46 -5.91
N HIS A 31 15.27 8.51 -6.48
CA HIS A 31 15.84 7.34 -7.14
C HIS A 31 16.35 7.65 -8.56
N ARG A 32 16.05 8.82 -9.12
CA ARG A 32 16.51 9.25 -10.46
C ARG A 32 18.02 9.46 -10.50
N VAL A 33 18.65 9.72 -9.34
CA VAL A 33 20.12 9.83 -9.22
C VAL A 33 20.84 8.57 -9.73
N ASN A 34 20.24 7.39 -9.52
CA ASN A 34 20.82 6.13 -9.95
C ASN A 34 20.22 5.60 -11.26
N ASN A 35 19.04 6.01 -11.62
CA ASN A 35 18.33 5.63 -12.83
C ASN A 35 17.36 6.74 -13.22
N ALA A 36 17.66 7.44 -14.31
CA ALA A 36 16.86 8.58 -14.80
C ALA A 36 15.41 8.21 -15.10
N SER A 37 15.11 6.93 -15.35
CA SER A 37 13.74 6.44 -15.57
C SER A 37 13.00 6.16 -14.27
N SER A 38 13.62 6.35 -13.12
CA SER A 38 13.02 6.12 -11.82
C SER A 38 12.25 7.34 -11.32
N PHE A 39 11.82 7.30 -10.06
CA PHE A 39 10.98 8.32 -9.43
C PHE A 39 11.71 9.06 -8.34
N ASP A 40 11.28 10.29 -8.11
CA ASP A 40 11.58 11.04 -6.91
C ASP A 40 10.50 10.76 -5.86
N ASN A 41 10.91 10.04 -4.83
CA ASN A 41 10.07 9.70 -3.71
C ASN A 41 10.42 10.49 -2.44
N SER A 42 11.31 11.50 -2.55
CA SER A 42 11.82 12.26 -1.41
C SER A 42 10.73 13.02 -0.65
N MET A 43 9.58 13.27 -1.29
CA MET A 43 8.42 13.96 -0.73
C MET A 43 7.28 13.02 -0.36
N ALA A 44 7.55 11.74 -0.17
CA ALA A 44 6.54 10.81 0.32
C ALA A 44 6.07 11.20 1.73
N GLU A 45 4.83 10.89 2.04
CA GLU A 45 4.29 11.13 3.39
C GLU A 45 4.77 10.09 4.40
N TRP A 46 5.11 8.89 3.93
CA TRP A 46 5.54 7.79 4.80
C TRP A 46 6.62 6.94 4.15
N GLU A 47 7.57 6.52 4.97
CA GLU A 47 8.62 5.57 4.60
C GLU A 47 8.51 4.28 5.40
N ALA A 48 8.73 3.15 4.73
CA ALA A 48 8.75 1.85 5.37
C ALA A 48 10.19 1.44 5.72
N TRP A 49 10.79 2.17 6.67
CA TRP A 49 12.16 1.96 7.08
C TRP A 49 12.39 0.66 7.86
N SER A 50 13.50 0.00 7.62
CA SER A 50 13.84 -1.32 8.16
C SER A 50 15.01 -1.34 9.16
N GLY A 51 15.47 -0.18 9.62
CA GLY A 51 16.63 -0.10 10.51
C GLY A 51 17.98 0.09 9.81
N ASN A 52 18.00 0.29 8.49
CA ASN A 52 19.22 0.64 7.77
C ASN A 52 19.38 2.16 7.66
N ALA A 53 20.06 2.75 8.62
CA ALA A 53 20.24 4.21 8.72
C ALA A 53 20.83 4.88 7.47
N GLY A 54 21.49 4.16 6.58
CA GLY A 54 22.02 4.70 5.33
C GLY A 54 20.96 4.91 4.23
N ARG A 55 19.72 4.53 4.49
CA ARG A 55 18.60 4.63 3.55
C ARG A 55 17.40 5.37 4.09
N ASP A 56 17.39 5.66 5.37
CA ASP A 56 16.36 6.43 6.05
C ASP A 56 16.41 7.90 5.62
N ASN A 57 15.27 8.47 5.32
CA ASN A 57 15.12 9.91 5.14
C ASN A 57 14.58 10.50 6.44
N PRO A 58 15.42 11.21 7.22
CA PRO A 58 15.00 11.74 8.53
C PRO A 58 13.89 12.78 8.46
N GLU A 59 13.60 13.34 7.28
CA GLU A 59 12.51 14.30 7.06
C GLU A 59 11.16 13.62 6.79
N VAL A 60 11.15 12.30 6.56
CA VAL A 60 9.94 11.54 6.26
C VAL A 60 9.66 10.54 7.39
N PRO A 61 8.47 10.59 8.02
CA PRO A 61 8.15 9.70 9.12
C PRO A 61 8.10 8.24 8.68
N ASN A 62 8.61 7.37 9.54
CA ASN A 62 8.61 5.92 9.31
C ASN A 62 7.30 5.26 9.75
N ILE A 63 6.83 4.31 8.95
CA ILE A 63 5.71 3.45 9.31
C ILE A 63 6.15 2.50 10.41
N ALA A 64 5.36 2.41 11.47
CA ALA A 64 5.57 1.40 12.49
C ALA A 64 5.12 0.01 12.02
N TYR A 65 5.99 -0.96 12.15
CA TYR A 65 5.63 -2.35 11.93
C TYR A 65 4.82 -2.86 13.11
N VAL A 66 3.58 -3.20 12.89
CA VAL A 66 2.72 -3.84 13.89
C VAL A 66 3.09 -5.32 14.01
N PHE A 67 3.40 -5.95 12.91
CA PHE A 67 3.85 -7.33 12.85
C PHE A 67 4.91 -7.52 11.76
N TRP A 68 6.02 -8.12 12.15
CA TRP A 68 7.09 -8.50 11.24
C TRP A 68 7.66 -9.86 11.65
N ASP A 69 7.43 -10.86 10.82
CA ASP A 69 7.87 -12.23 11.10
C ASP A 69 9.39 -12.42 10.99
N LYS A 70 10.07 -11.47 10.33
CA LYS A 70 11.52 -11.54 10.09
C LYS A 70 12.20 -10.19 10.34
N PRO A 71 12.27 -9.73 11.60
CA PRO A 71 12.71 -8.36 11.94
C PRO A 71 14.14 -8.02 11.48
N ASN A 72 14.94 -8.99 11.09
CA ASN A 72 16.35 -8.77 10.74
C ASN A 72 16.63 -8.92 9.24
N THR A 73 15.63 -9.07 8.39
CA THR A 73 15.90 -9.53 7.05
C THR A 73 15.77 -8.53 5.95
N MET A 74 15.16 -7.44 6.06
CA MET A 74 15.08 -6.47 4.97
C MET A 74 13.90 -5.51 5.16
N GLN A 75 14.02 -4.39 4.51
CA GLN A 75 12.98 -3.40 4.28
C GLN A 75 11.67 -4.04 3.80
N TRP A 76 10.59 -3.32 3.96
CA TRP A 76 9.31 -3.69 3.39
C TRP A 76 9.41 -3.79 1.86
N LEU A 77 9.81 -4.96 1.39
CA LEU A 77 9.86 -5.28 -0.03
C LEU A 77 8.52 -5.83 -0.47
N THR A 78 7.85 -5.10 -1.29
CA THR A 78 6.76 -5.68 -2.06
C THR A 78 7.35 -6.70 -3.03
N SER A 79 6.80 -7.91 -3.02
CA SER A 79 7.33 -8.99 -3.85
C SER A 79 7.26 -8.62 -5.34
N VAL A 80 8.35 -8.87 -6.06
CA VAL A 80 8.37 -8.76 -7.54
C VAL A 80 7.49 -9.81 -8.23
N PHE A 81 7.12 -10.86 -7.51
CA PHE A 81 6.17 -11.88 -7.96
C PHE A 81 4.71 -11.53 -7.64
N GLY A 82 4.45 -10.31 -7.24
CA GLY A 82 3.16 -9.84 -6.81
C GLY A 82 3.02 -9.81 -5.29
N ALA A 83 2.24 -8.88 -4.79
CA ALA A 83 1.93 -8.69 -3.39
C ALA A 83 0.41 -8.65 -3.20
N ALA A 84 -0.06 -9.11 -2.05
CA ALA A 84 -1.43 -8.89 -1.63
C ALA A 84 -1.47 -7.74 -0.64
N PHE A 85 -2.30 -6.74 -0.91
CA PHE A 85 -2.53 -5.61 -0.02
C PHE A 85 -3.96 -5.62 0.47
N CYS A 86 -4.15 -5.36 1.74
CA CYS A 86 -5.48 -5.13 2.31
C CYS A 86 -5.45 -3.89 3.18
N ILE A 87 -6.53 -3.12 3.12
CA ILE A 87 -6.83 -2.06 4.06
C ILE A 87 -7.90 -2.60 5.01
N TYR A 88 -7.67 -2.48 6.30
CA TYR A 88 -8.62 -2.93 7.30
C TYR A 88 -8.72 -1.92 8.44
N LYS A 89 -9.86 -1.92 9.10
CA LYS A 89 -10.16 -1.12 10.28
C LYS A 89 -10.23 -2.04 11.49
N MET A 90 -9.57 -1.65 12.56
CA MET A 90 -9.68 -2.35 13.84
C MET A 90 -10.30 -1.40 14.86
N ASP A 91 -11.40 -1.82 15.46
CA ASP A 91 -12.04 -1.07 16.55
C ASP A 91 -11.34 -1.29 17.91
N THR A 92 -10.58 -2.38 18.03
CA THR A 92 -9.75 -2.69 19.19
C THR A 92 -8.28 -2.51 18.86
N PRO A 93 -7.47 -1.98 19.80
CA PRO A 93 -6.03 -1.89 19.60
C PRO A 93 -5.45 -3.28 19.31
N PHE A 94 -4.43 -3.29 18.46
CA PHE A 94 -3.68 -4.49 18.17
C PHE A 94 -3.08 -5.08 19.46
N ASP A 95 -3.36 -6.36 19.72
CA ASP A 95 -2.74 -7.11 20.82
C ASP A 95 -1.61 -8.00 20.25
N PRO A 96 -0.33 -7.66 20.52
CA PRO A 96 0.80 -8.43 20.05
C PRO A 96 0.88 -9.84 20.65
N ASN A 97 0.09 -10.14 21.65
CA ASN A 97 0.03 -11.47 22.26
C ASN A 97 -1.02 -12.39 21.61
N ASN A 98 -1.89 -11.83 20.79
CA ASN A 98 -2.96 -12.57 20.11
C ASN A 98 -2.54 -13.13 18.74
N TRP A 99 -1.38 -13.77 18.69
CA TRP A 99 -0.87 -14.40 17.49
C TRP A 99 -1.43 -15.79 17.27
N GLN A 100 -1.77 -16.07 16.04
CA GLN A 100 -2.02 -17.44 15.61
C GLN A 100 -0.76 -18.00 14.92
N THR A 101 -0.43 -19.24 15.23
CA THR A 101 0.64 -19.97 14.54
C THR A 101 0.05 -20.94 13.54
N GLN A 102 0.69 -21.06 12.37
CA GLN A 102 0.33 -22.11 11.43
C GLN A 102 0.53 -23.52 12.06
N VAL A 103 -0.14 -24.51 11.49
CA VAL A 103 -0.09 -25.92 11.95
C VAL A 103 1.35 -26.44 12.03
N ASN A 104 2.24 -25.98 11.14
CA ASN A 104 3.68 -26.35 11.15
C ASN A 104 4.51 -25.55 12.17
N LYS A 105 3.92 -24.64 12.93
CA LYS A 105 4.53 -23.78 13.97
C LYS A 105 5.72 -22.93 13.50
N ARG A 106 5.91 -22.75 12.20
CA ARG A 106 7.05 -22.00 11.64
C ARG A 106 6.73 -20.55 11.33
N GLN A 107 5.46 -20.23 11.14
CA GLN A 107 5.01 -18.87 10.80
C GLN A 107 3.96 -18.42 11.80
N ARG A 108 4.04 -17.16 12.17
CA ARG A 108 3.00 -16.47 12.92
C ARG A 108 2.25 -15.54 11.99
N PHE A 109 0.99 -15.36 12.25
CA PHE A 109 0.13 -14.44 11.51
C PHE A 109 -0.93 -13.85 12.43
N MET A 110 -1.37 -12.66 12.08
CA MET A 110 -2.51 -12.01 12.72
C MET A 110 -3.77 -12.38 11.96
N LYS A 111 -4.80 -12.78 12.67
CA LYS A 111 -6.12 -13.00 12.08
C LYS A 111 -6.86 -11.68 12.07
N ILE A 112 -7.28 -11.25 10.89
CA ILE A 112 -8.15 -10.11 10.67
C ILE A 112 -9.55 -10.64 10.40
N ALA A 113 -10.55 -10.12 11.11
CA ALA A 113 -11.93 -10.51 10.86
C ALA A 113 -12.37 -9.97 9.48
N ALA A 114 -13.17 -10.76 8.75
CA ALA A 114 -13.61 -10.38 7.42
C ALA A 114 -14.38 -9.04 7.40
N GLY A 115 -15.14 -8.76 8.46
CA GLY A 115 -15.89 -7.51 8.61
C GLY A 115 -15.03 -6.27 8.86
N ASP A 116 -13.75 -6.45 9.22
CA ASP A 116 -12.80 -5.36 9.42
C ASP A 116 -12.04 -5.00 8.14
N VAL A 117 -12.09 -5.86 7.12
CA VAL A 117 -11.42 -5.59 5.83
C VAL A 117 -12.28 -4.61 5.05
N MET A 118 -11.69 -3.48 4.68
CA MET A 118 -12.34 -2.42 3.92
C MET A 118 -12.16 -2.63 2.42
N ASP A 119 -10.96 -3.02 2.00
CA ASP A 119 -10.60 -3.22 0.59
C ASP A 119 -9.37 -4.11 0.49
N GLY A 120 -9.17 -4.73 -0.67
CA GLY A 120 -7.99 -5.53 -0.96
C GLY A 120 -7.67 -5.58 -2.44
N VAL A 121 -6.39 -5.78 -2.76
CA VAL A 121 -5.92 -6.00 -4.11
C VAL A 121 -4.91 -7.13 -4.16
N GLU A 122 -5.16 -8.10 -5.03
CA GLU A 122 -4.24 -9.19 -5.33
C GLU A 122 -3.39 -8.83 -6.55
N LEU A 123 -2.10 -8.62 -6.36
CA LEU A 123 -1.13 -8.48 -7.44
C LEU A 123 -0.56 -9.85 -7.78
N LEU A 124 -0.66 -10.25 -9.03
CA LEU A 124 -0.17 -11.51 -9.54
C LEU A 124 1.08 -11.29 -10.42
N PRO A 125 2.00 -12.27 -10.49
CA PRO A 125 3.17 -12.16 -11.38
C PRO A 125 2.76 -12.05 -12.86
N ASN A 126 1.65 -12.68 -13.22
CA ASN A 126 0.95 -12.57 -14.50
C ASN A 126 -0.48 -13.08 -14.35
N MET A 127 -1.33 -12.82 -15.31
CA MET A 127 -2.75 -13.20 -15.26
C MET A 127 -3.04 -14.71 -15.40
N PHE A 128 -2.02 -15.53 -15.71
CA PHE A 128 -2.15 -16.99 -15.74
C PHE A 128 -1.87 -17.64 -14.37
N SER A 129 -1.37 -16.89 -13.41
CA SER A 129 -0.97 -17.37 -12.07
C SER A 129 -2.09 -17.18 -11.03
N PHE A 130 -3.34 -17.36 -11.42
CA PHE A 130 -4.49 -17.15 -10.54
C PHE A 130 -4.54 -18.15 -9.37
N ASP A 131 -3.91 -19.30 -9.51
CA ASP A 131 -3.71 -20.29 -8.46
C ASP A 131 -2.81 -19.78 -7.30
N MET A 132 -2.05 -18.73 -7.54
CA MET A 132 -1.21 -18.06 -6.53
C MET A 132 -1.96 -17.02 -5.70
N LYS A 133 -3.24 -16.81 -5.97
CA LYS A 133 -4.08 -15.82 -5.27
C LYS A 133 -4.19 -16.16 -3.77
N ARG A 134 -4.03 -15.13 -2.93
CA ARG A 134 -3.99 -15.25 -1.46
C ARG A 134 -5.21 -14.61 -0.79
N ILE A 135 -5.71 -13.50 -1.36
CA ILE A 135 -6.89 -12.81 -0.82
C ILE A 135 -8.14 -13.65 -1.10
N PRO A 136 -8.99 -13.89 -0.09
CA PRO A 136 -10.25 -14.59 -0.28
C PRO A 136 -11.16 -13.87 -1.27
N GLY A 137 -11.92 -14.65 -2.09
CA GLY A 137 -12.76 -14.10 -3.15
C GLY A 137 -13.90 -13.20 -2.69
N PHE A 138 -14.26 -13.22 -1.40
CA PHE A 138 -15.24 -12.29 -0.85
C PHE A 138 -14.65 -10.90 -0.54
N VAL A 139 -13.31 -10.77 -0.50
CA VAL A 139 -12.61 -9.48 -0.37
C VAL A 139 -12.20 -8.97 -1.75
N ASP A 140 -11.60 -9.84 -2.56
CA ASP A 140 -11.21 -9.55 -3.93
C ASP A 140 -11.46 -10.79 -4.79
N ALA A 141 -12.47 -10.75 -5.63
CA ALA A 141 -12.81 -11.87 -6.51
C ALA A 141 -11.78 -12.07 -7.62
N GLY A 142 -11.03 -11.03 -7.96
CA GLY A 142 -10.08 -10.97 -9.06
C GLY A 142 -8.62 -11.05 -8.65
N GLY A 143 -7.81 -10.57 -9.53
CA GLY A 143 -6.38 -10.34 -9.41
C GLY A 143 -5.90 -9.47 -10.57
N THR A 144 -4.88 -8.68 -10.34
CA THR A 144 -4.33 -7.81 -11.37
C THR A 144 -2.82 -8.03 -11.51
N SER A 145 -2.26 -7.65 -12.65
CA SER A 145 -0.84 -7.82 -12.95
C SER A 145 -0.37 -6.79 -13.95
N VAL A 146 0.88 -6.39 -13.83
CA VAL A 146 1.59 -5.61 -14.87
C VAL A 146 2.10 -6.49 -16.03
N GLY A 147 1.92 -7.81 -15.93
CA GLY A 147 2.26 -8.79 -16.96
C GLY A 147 3.67 -9.35 -16.87
N ALA A 148 4.63 -8.63 -16.30
CA ALA A 148 6.02 -9.07 -16.13
C ALA A 148 6.69 -8.39 -14.94
N THR A 149 7.71 -9.04 -14.38
CA THR A 149 8.57 -8.44 -13.35
C THR A 149 9.55 -7.43 -13.97
N TYR A 150 9.95 -6.42 -13.21
CA TYR A 150 10.94 -5.41 -13.61
C TYR A 150 10.62 -4.64 -14.90
N CYS A 151 9.34 -4.53 -15.26
CA CYS A 151 8.92 -3.89 -16.50
C CYS A 151 8.72 -2.36 -16.39
N GLY A 152 8.90 -1.76 -15.22
CA GLY A 152 8.69 -0.34 -14.95
C GLY A 152 7.21 0.10 -14.93
N LYS A 153 6.29 -0.83 -15.11
CA LYS A 153 4.84 -0.58 -15.12
C LYS A 153 4.26 -0.62 -13.72
N SER A 154 3.09 -0.04 -13.56
CA SER A 154 2.28 -0.13 -12.35
C SER A 154 0.84 -0.49 -12.67
N VAL A 155 0.10 -0.91 -11.67
CA VAL A 155 -1.36 -1.02 -11.74
C VAL A 155 -1.98 0.16 -11.00
N CYS A 156 -3.09 0.61 -11.47
CA CYS A 156 -3.85 1.69 -10.87
C CYS A 156 -5.35 1.40 -10.95
N ARG A 157 -6.10 1.89 -9.98
CA ARG A 157 -7.55 1.75 -9.98
C ARG A 157 -8.16 2.62 -11.10
N LYS A 158 -9.10 2.08 -11.85
CA LYS A 158 -9.79 2.78 -12.95
C LYS A 158 -10.65 3.92 -12.42
N VAL A 159 -10.70 5.02 -13.16
CA VAL A 159 -11.60 6.14 -12.88
C VAL A 159 -12.90 5.93 -13.63
N THR A 160 -14.01 6.01 -12.94
CA THR A 160 -15.37 5.90 -13.51
C THR A 160 -16.05 7.26 -13.71
N GLY A 161 -15.53 8.30 -13.09
CA GLY A 161 -16.06 9.65 -13.16
C GLY A 161 -15.33 10.61 -12.23
N TYR A 162 -15.88 11.79 -12.08
CA TYR A 162 -15.32 12.83 -11.23
C TYR A 162 -16.43 13.45 -10.38
N ARG A 163 -16.08 13.87 -9.17
CA ARG A 163 -16.94 14.68 -8.31
C ARG A 163 -17.03 16.11 -8.83
N GLU A 164 -17.94 16.90 -8.28
CA GLU A 164 -18.10 18.32 -8.64
C GLU A 164 -16.83 19.13 -8.39
N ASP A 165 -16.02 18.74 -7.41
CA ASP A 165 -14.75 19.39 -7.08
C ASP A 165 -13.55 18.91 -7.93
N GLY A 166 -13.81 18.08 -8.93
CA GLY A 166 -12.81 17.55 -9.87
C GLY A 166 -12.04 16.34 -9.35
N THR A 167 -12.33 15.84 -8.13
CA THR A 167 -11.66 14.63 -7.61
C THR A 167 -12.21 13.36 -8.23
N PRO A 168 -11.35 12.33 -8.45
CA PRO A 168 -11.75 11.12 -9.13
C PRO A 168 -12.71 10.26 -8.31
N LEU A 169 -13.58 9.57 -9.01
CA LEU A 169 -14.37 8.44 -8.52
C LEU A 169 -13.76 7.15 -9.08
N TYR A 170 -13.31 6.30 -8.21
CA TYR A 170 -12.68 5.04 -8.59
C TYR A 170 -13.67 3.90 -8.67
N GLN A 171 -13.42 2.99 -9.59
CA GLN A 171 -14.16 1.73 -9.70
C GLN A 171 -13.82 0.84 -8.51
N ASP A 172 -14.84 0.26 -7.91
CA ASP A 172 -14.71 -0.69 -6.81
C ASP A 172 -15.84 -1.71 -6.91
N THR A 173 -15.52 -2.87 -7.47
CA THR A 173 -16.45 -4.00 -7.63
C THR A 173 -16.04 -5.20 -6.77
N ASN A 174 -15.04 -5.03 -5.89
CA ASN A 174 -14.36 -6.11 -5.18
C ASN A 174 -13.77 -7.16 -6.13
N ASN A 175 -13.32 -6.72 -7.30
CA ASN A 175 -12.70 -7.56 -8.31
C ASN A 175 -11.53 -6.80 -8.97
N SER A 176 -10.31 -7.03 -8.51
CA SER A 176 -9.15 -6.30 -9.00
C SER A 176 -8.82 -6.56 -10.47
N THR A 177 -9.36 -7.61 -11.10
CA THR A 177 -9.29 -7.79 -12.56
C THR A 177 -10.08 -6.70 -13.31
N ASP A 178 -11.24 -6.35 -12.77
CA ASP A 178 -12.12 -5.35 -13.38
C ASP A 178 -11.76 -3.94 -12.94
N ASP A 179 -11.32 -3.77 -11.69
CA ASP A 179 -11.14 -2.47 -11.04
C ASP A 179 -9.81 -1.79 -11.37
N PHE A 180 -8.82 -2.55 -11.83
CA PHE A 180 -7.49 -2.01 -12.10
C PHE A 180 -7.13 -2.03 -13.59
N GLU A 181 -6.25 -1.13 -13.96
CA GLU A 181 -5.63 -1.06 -15.29
C GLU A 181 -4.11 -0.91 -15.16
N VAL A 182 -3.39 -1.24 -16.22
CA VAL A 182 -1.93 -1.13 -16.27
C VAL A 182 -1.55 0.25 -16.79
N MET A 183 -0.62 0.90 -16.10
CA MET A 183 0.06 2.12 -16.54
C MET A 183 1.48 1.81 -16.95
N ASP A 184 1.98 2.45 -17.98
CA ASP A 184 3.36 2.30 -18.45
C ASP A 184 4.38 2.85 -17.44
N GLN A 185 3.98 3.80 -16.60
CA GLN A 185 4.77 4.33 -15.50
C GLN A 185 3.88 4.60 -14.28
N PRO A 186 4.37 4.42 -13.05
CA PRO A 186 3.66 4.91 -11.87
C PRO A 186 3.45 6.42 -11.96
N MET A 187 2.32 6.89 -11.46
CA MET A 187 2.02 8.31 -11.35
C MET A 187 1.46 8.59 -9.96
N ILE A 188 2.08 9.54 -9.27
CA ILE A 188 1.63 9.99 -7.96
C ILE A 188 0.50 11.00 -8.16
N ARG A 189 -0.56 10.90 -7.35
CA ARG A 189 -1.71 11.84 -7.33
C ARG A 189 -2.28 12.12 -8.73
N ARG A 190 -2.52 11.04 -9.44
CA ARG A 190 -3.11 11.11 -10.77
C ARG A 190 -4.57 11.54 -10.73
N ASN A 191 -5.08 12.01 -11.86
CA ASN A 191 -6.49 12.31 -12.07
C ASN A 191 -7.07 13.39 -11.13
N GLY A 192 -6.25 14.30 -10.60
CA GLY A 192 -6.72 15.39 -9.75
C GLY A 192 -6.90 15.02 -8.28
N GLU A 193 -6.29 13.94 -7.83
CA GLU A 193 -6.21 13.64 -6.38
C GLU A 193 -5.57 14.79 -5.62
N LYS A 194 -6.12 15.08 -4.46
CA LYS A 194 -5.66 16.18 -3.60
C LYS A 194 -4.65 15.69 -2.59
N VAL A 195 -3.81 16.61 -2.16
CA VAL A 195 -2.85 16.39 -1.07
C VAL A 195 -3.57 16.64 0.26
N PRO A 196 -3.46 15.73 1.24
CA PRO A 196 -4.04 15.95 2.57
C PRO A 196 -3.44 17.16 3.26
N ALA A 197 -4.24 17.87 4.07
CA ALA A 197 -3.82 19.08 4.76
C ALA A 197 -2.60 18.89 5.71
N TRP A 198 -2.38 17.67 6.17
CA TRP A 198 -1.24 17.30 7.02
C TRP A 198 0.01 16.87 6.25
N SER A 199 -0.06 16.75 4.92
CA SER A 199 1.08 16.28 4.12
C SER A 199 2.19 17.33 4.03
N PRO A 200 3.45 16.94 4.21
CA PRO A 200 4.59 17.83 3.98
C PRO A 200 4.70 18.30 2.52
N ALA A 201 4.10 17.57 1.57
CA ALA A 201 4.11 17.93 0.17
C ALA A 201 3.32 19.22 -0.16
N LEU A 202 2.51 19.75 0.79
CA LEU A 202 1.84 21.05 0.64
C LEU A 202 2.78 22.25 0.76
N ASN A 203 3.95 22.06 1.37
CA ASN A 203 4.88 23.14 1.68
C ASN A 203 6.00 23.31 0.63
N ASN A 204 5.89 22.61 -0.52
CA ASN A 204 6.91 22.60 -1.58
C ASN A 204 6.37 22.96 -2.95
#